data_d796b7cfc2cb0d97a4240f9fd1af5f8d
#
_entry.id   d796b7cfc2cb0d97a4240f9fd1af5f8d
#
_cell.length_a   1.000
_cell.length_b   1.000
_cell.length_c   1.000
_cell.angle_alpha   90.00
_cell.angle_beta   90.00
_cell.angle_gamma   90.00
#
_symmetry.space_group_name_H-M   'P 1'
#
loop_
_entity.id
_entity.type
_entity.pdbx_description
1 polymer ?
#
loop_
_entity_poly.entity_id
_entity_poly.type
_entity_poly.pdbx_seq_one_letter_code
_entity_poly.pdbx_strand_id
1 'polypeptide(L)'
;THDQSSAASDVYKRQDILLDEDMNFTIQSNNLKDIEARYELVKTMRASILVLGPLLAKYGKARIALPGGCAIGSRPVNYHLDSLKQMGAEIVLKNGYIEASAKNLKGADIRFDGVTVTGTENLMMAATLAEGKTTLLNVAKEPEIADLADMLNSMGAKIDGAGSDKITIQGVEKLRGTSFEIPADRIEAGTYLAAAAVT
;
A
#
# COMPACT_ATOMS: atom_id res chain seq x y z
N THR A 1 -3.81 11.03 -17.76
CA THR A 1 -3.37 11.04 -16.34
C THR A 1 -4.52 11.31 -15.37
N HIS A 2 -5.51 12.16 -15.74
CA HIS A 2 -6.69 12.44 -14.89
C HIS A 2 -7.55 11.19 -14.61
N ASP A 3 -7.61 10.26 -15.55
CA ASP A 3 -8.49 9.09 -15.46
C ASP A 3 -7.97 8.03 -14.46
N GLN A 4 -6.67 7.92 -14.28
CA GLN A 4 -6.09 6.92 -13.37
C GLN A 4 -6.18 7.32 -11.90
N SER A 5 -6.08 8.61 -11.57
CA SER A 5 -6.23 9.05 -10.19
C SER A 5 -7.70 9.02 -9.75
N SER A 6 -8.64 9.31 -10.64
CA SER A 6 -10.06 9.14 -10.40
C SER A 6 -10.44 7.66 -10.28
N ALA A 7 -9.84 6.76 -11.09
CA ALA A 7 -10.05 5.32 -10.97
C ALA A 7 -9.53 4.76 -9.65
N ALA A 8 -8.38 5.24 -9.15
CA ALA A 8 -7.88 4.85 -7.83
C ALA A 8 -8.83 5.26 -6.70
N SER A 9 -9.42 6.45 -6.80
CA SER A 9 -10.43 6.92 -5.85
C SER A 9 -11.76 6.19 -5.99
N ASP A 10 -12.11 5.75 -7.19
CA ASP A 10 -13.28 4.92 -7.46
C ASP A 10 -13.16 3.50 -6.88
N VAL A 11 -11.95 2.96 -6.71
CA VAL A 11 -11.71 1.68 -6.01
C VAL A 11 -12.25 1.75 -4.58
N TYR A 12 -12.22 2.93 -3.98
CA TYR A 12 -12.77 3.20 -2.65
C TYR A 12 -14.16 3.84 -2.69
N LYS A 13 -14.91 3.63 -3.77
CA LYS A 13 -16.24 4.21 -3.94
C LYS A 13 -17.15 3.95 -2.77
N ARG A 14 -17.03 4.83 -1.85
CA ARG A 14 -17.94 5.33 -0.81
C ARG A 14 -17.23 6.37 0.04
N GLN A 15 -16.19 6.98 -0.52
CA GLN A 15 -15.62 8.20 0.00
C GLN A 15 -16.28 9.36 -0.75
N ASP A 16 -16.73 10.35 -0.02
CA ASP A 16 -17.13 11.59 -0.65
C ASP A 16 -15.87 12.30 -1.13
N ILE A 17 -15.71 12.42 -2.45
CA ILE A 17 -14.59 13.12 -3.07
C ILE A 17 -15.13 14.45 -3.57
N LEU A 18 -14.56 15.51 -3.05
CA LEU A 18 -14.82 16.87 -3.49
C LEU A 18 -13.60 17.39 -4.22
N LEU A 19 -13.79 17.89 -5.42
CA LEU A 19 -12.79 18.61 -6.20
C LEU A 19 -13.20 20.07 -6.20
N ASP A 20 -12.31 20.95 -5.73
CA ASP A 20 -12.54 22.39 -5.78
C ASP A 20 -12.05 23.04 -7.08
N GLU A 21 -12.28 24.33 -7.22
CA GLU A 21 -11.89 25.12 -8.42
C GLU A 21 -10.37 25.23 -8.59
N ASP A 22 -9.61 25.07 -7.50
CA ASP A 22 -8.15 25.08 -7.46
C ASP A 22 -7.54 23.68 -7.69
N MET A 23 -8.36 22.71 -8.11
CA MET A 23 -7.95 21.32 -8.34
C MET A 23 -7.49 20.57 -7.08
N ASN A 24 -7.92 21.00 -5.89
CA ASN A 24 -7.67 20.25 -4.66
C ASN A 24 -8.72 19.15 -4.48
N PHE A 25 -8.26 17.97 -4.10
CA PHE A 25 -9.12 16.85 -3.76
C PHE A 25 -9.31 16.76 -2.26
N THR A 26 -10.56 16.81 -1.81
CA THR A 26 -10.90 16.44 -0.42
C THR A 26 -11.52 15.05 -0.42
N ILE A 27 -10.89 14.12 0.28
CA ILE A 27 -11.33 12.73 0.39
C ILE A 27 -11.80 12.47 1.82
N GLN A 28 -13.09 12.16 1.99
CA GLN A 28 -13.65 11.81 3.30
C GLN A 28 -13.85 10.29 3.38
N SER A 29 -13.10 9.63 4.28
CA SER A 29 -13.11 8.17 4.46
C SER A 29 -13.71 7.70 5.80
N ASN A 30 -14.49 8.55 6.45
CA ASN A 30 -15.01 8.29 7.80
C ASN A 30 -16.00 7.11 7.86
N ASN A 31 -16.63 6.75 6.72
CA ASN A 31 -17.63 5.69 6.63
C ASN A 31 -17.30 4.71 5.50
N LEU A 32 -16.15 4.04 5.58
CA LEU A 32 -15.88 2.91 4.69
C LEU A 32 -16.93 1.82 4.94
N LYS A 33 -17.94 1.76 4.07
CA LYS A 33 -19.05 0.79 4.14
C LYS A 33 -18.67 -0.56 3.53
N ASP A 34 -17.59 -0.62 2.76
CA ASP A 34 -17.16 -1.80 2.03
C ASP A 34 -15.63 -1.93 2.07
N ILE A 35 -15.17 -3.10 2.45
CA ILE A 35 -13.74 -3.48 2.48
C ILE A 35 -13.36 -4.30 1.25
N GLU A 36 -14.16 -4.19 0.18
CA GLU A 36 -13.97 -4.90 -1.08
C GLU A 36 -13.42 -3.98 -2.17
N ALA A 37 -12.27 -4.34 -2.74
CA ALA A 37 -11.76 -3.78 -3.98
C ALA A 37 -12.19 -4.67 -5.16
N ARG A 38 -13.19 -4.23 -5.92
CA ARG A 38 -13.84 -5.00 -6.99
C ARG A 38 -12.94 -5.15 -8.21
N TYR A 39 -13.13 -6.25 -8.93
CA TYR A 39 -12.36 -6.57 -10.14
C TYR A 39 -12.34 -5.44 -11.17
N GLU A 40 -13.48 -4.81 -11.45
CA GLU A 40 -13.59 -3.74 -12.46
C GLU A 40 -12.66 -2.54 -12.19
N LEU A 41 -12.33 -2.30 -10.93
CA LEU A 41 -11.47 -1.22 -10.49
C LEU A 41 -10.00 -1.69 -10.39
N VAL A 42 -9.78 -2.91 -9.88
CA VAL A 42 -8.44 -3.47 -9.66
C VAL A 42 -7.78 -3.90 -10.95
N LYS A 43 -8.54 -4.36 -11.95
CA LYS A 43 -8.01 -4.86 -13.23
C LYS A 43 -7.16 -3.85 -13.99
N THR A 44 -7.40 -2.56 -13.79
CA THR A 44 -6.71 -1.48 -14.49
C THR A 44 -5.49 -0.96 -13.74
N MET A 45 -5.38 -1.25 -12.46
CA MET A 45 -4.33 -0.69 -11.60
C MET A 45 -3.76 -1.74 -10.64
N ARG A 46 -2.52 -2.16 -10.93
CA ARG A 46 -1.82 -3.16 -10.12
C ARG A 46 -1.56 -2.71 -8.68
N ALA A 47 -1.31 -1.40 -8.48
CA ALA A 47 -1.10 -0.80 -7.16
C ALA A 47 -2.29 -1.02 -6.20
N SER A 48 -3.45 -1.46 -6.70
CA SER A 48 -4.59 -1.82 -5.87
C SER A 48 -4.29 -2.88 -4.81
N ILE A 49 -3.23 -3.68 -4.97
CA ILE A 49 -2.78 -4.63 -3.94
C ILE A 49 -2.31 -3.93 -2.65
N LEU A 50 -1.85 -2.69 -2.75
CA LEU A 50 -1.35 -1.91 -1.60
C LEU A 50 -2.40 -1.63 -0.53
N VAL A 51 -3.68 -1.74 -0.87
CA VAL A 51 -4.76 -1.54 0.10
C VAL A 51 -4.97 -2.73 1.03
N LEU A 52 -4.40 -3.90 0.68
CA LEU A 52 -4.58 -5.14 1.43
C LEU A 52 -4.10 -5.02 2.88
N GLY A 53 -2.86 -4.56 3.05
CA GLY A 53 -2.25 -4.40 4.39
C GLY A 53 -3.01 -3.40 5.27
N PRO A 54 -3.22 -2.16 4.83
CA PRO A 54 -3.97 -1.15 5.59
C PRO A 54 -5.39 -1.55 5.94
N LEU A 55 -6.14 -2.15 5.00
CA LEU A 55 -7.51 -2.61 5.28
C LEU A 55 -7.51 -3.73 6.32
N LEU A 56 -6.61 -4.69 6.17
CA LEU A 56 -6.51 -5.80 7.11
C LEU A 56 -6.09 -5.34 8.50
N ALA A 57 -5.10 -4.44 8.58
CA ALA A 57 -4.61 -3.89 9.84
C ALA A 57 -5.65 -3.04 10.56
N LYS A 58 -6.43 -2.24 9.82
CA LYS A 58 -7.41 -1.31 10.40
C LYS A 58 -8.76 -1.97 10.68
N TYR A 59 -9.23 -2.84 9.80
CA TYR A 59 -10.59 -3.38 9.84
C TYR A 59 -10.64 -4.88 10.14
N GLY A 60 -9.49 -5.55 10.20
CA GLY A 60 -9.40 -7.00 10.43
C GLY A 60 -9.88 -7.86 9.26
N LYS A 61 -10.30 -7.25 8.16
CA LYS A 61 -10.80 -7.94 6.96
C LYS A 61 -10.47 -7.14 5.70
N ALA A 62 -10.22 -7.86 4.60
CA ALA A 62 -10.10 -7.26 3.27
C ALA A 62 -10.51 -8.28 2.20
N ARG A 63 -11.17 -7.81 1.14
CA ARG A 63 -11.51 -8.60 -0.04
C ARG A 63 -11.08 -7.84 -1.28
N ILE A 64 -10.07 -8.33 -1.98
CA ILE A 64 -9.45 -7.62 -3.09
C ILE A 64 -9.41 -8.56 -4.30
N ALA A 65 -9.90 -8.09 -5.44
CA ALA A 65 -9.75 -8.85 -6.67
C ALA A 65 -8.24 -9.02 -6.97
N LEU A 66 -7.87 -10.19 -7.50
CA LEU A 66 -6.50 -10.39 -7.97
C LEU A 66 -6.17 -9.32 -9.01
N PRO A 67 -5.07 -8.57 -8.82
CA PRO A 67 -4.71 -7.51 -9.75
C PRO A 67 -4.45 -8.09 -11.13
N GLY A 68 -5.19 -7.59 -12.11
CA GLY A 68 -5.00 -7.90 -13.52
C GLY A 68 -3.86 -7.10 -14.13
N GLY A 69 -3.56 -7.42 -15.33
CA GLY A 69 -2.97 -6.68 -16.41
C GLY A 69 -1.95 -5.57 -16.17
N CYS A 70 -0.70 -5.94 -15.85
CA CYS A 70 0.41 -5.14 -16.34
C CYS A 70 1.08 -5.97 -17.45
N ALA A 71 1.15 -5.43 -18.67
CA ALA A 71 1.73 -6.11 -19.84
C ALA A 71 3.25 -6.38 -19.71
N ILE A 72 3.88 -5.88 -18.64
CA ILE A 72 5.34 -5.93 -18.39
C ILE A 72 5.77 -7.32 -17.84
N GLY A 73 4.85 -8.23 -17.54
CA GLY A 73 5.18 -9.58 -17.09
C GLY A 73 4.49 -10.03 -15.79
N SER A 74 4.73 -11.30 -15.44
CA SER A 74 4.19 -11.90 -14.22
C SER A 74 4.89 -11.28 -13.00
N ARG A 75 4.12 -10.58 -12.19
CA ARG A 75 4.59 -10.05 -10.90
C ARG A 75 3.76 -10.68 -9.80
N PRO A 76 4.22 -11.75 -9.20
CA PRO A 76 3.45 -12.50 -8.22
C PRO A 76 3.15 -11.64 -6.98
N VAL A 77 1.93 -11.79 -6.44
CA VAL A 77 1.49 -11.10 -5.21
C VAL A 77 1.81 -11.92 -3.95
N ASN A 78 2.44 -13.07 -4.10
CA ASN A 78 2.76 -13.99 -3.00
C ASN A 78 3.61 -13.34 -1.92
N TYR A 79 4.57 -12.45 -2.24
CA TYR A 79 5.32 -11.72 -1.20
C TYR A 79 4.43 -10.97 -0.22
N HIS A 80 3.35 -10.35 -0.72
CA HIS A 80 2.36 -9.69 0.15
C HIS A 80 1.61 -10.71 1.01
N LEU A 81 1.10 -11.78 0.37
CA LEU A 81 0.23 -12.75 1.02
C LEU A 81 0.98 -13.56 2.08
N ASP A 82 2.17 -14.06 1.72
CA ASP A 82 2.95 -14.91 2.59
C ASP A 82 3.51 -14.14 3.80
N SER A 83 3.85 -12.86 3.61
CA SER A 83 4.26 -12.00 4.70
C SER A 83 3.11 -11.65 5.64
N LEU A 84 1.92 -11.35 5.11
CA LEU A 84 0.74 -11.10 5.96
C LEU A 84 0.31 -12.36 6.72
N LYS A 85 0.46 -13.56 6.14
CA LYS A 85 0.25 -14.83 6.86
C LYS A 85 1.22 -14.99 8.03
N GLN A 86 2.50 -14.63 7.86
CA GLN A 86 3.48 -14.63 8.95
C GLN A 86 3.08 -13.66 10.08
N MET A 87 2.37 -12.57 9.75
CA MET A 87 1.78 -11.66 10.73
C MET A 87 0.46 -12.16 11.33
N GLY A 88 0.04 -13.39 11.02
CA GLY A 88 -1.15 -14.04 11.58
C GLY A 88 -2.44 -13.82 10.78
N ALA A 89 -2.35 -13.37 9.53
CA ALA A 89 -3.51 -13.28 8.67
C ALA A 89 -3.92 -14.65 8.10
N GLU A 90 -5.22 -14.90 8.06
CA GLU A 90 -5.82 -15.99 7.29
C GLU A 90 -6.15 -15.46 5.90
N ILE A 91 -5.58 -16.09 4.86
CA ILE A 91 -5.73 -15.63 3.48
C ILE A 91 -6.14 -16.80 2.60
N VAL A 92 -7.23 -16.62 1.86
CA VAL A 92 -7.78 -17.58 0.91
C VAL A 92 -7.94 -16.91 -0.45
N LEU A 93 -7.57 -17.65 -1.51
CA LEU A 93 -7.85 -17.24 -2.89
C LEU A 93 -9.15 -17.91 -3.33
N LYS A 94 -10.18 -17.13 -3.62
CA LYS A 94 -11.49 -17.64 -3.98
C LYS A 94 -12.13 -16.80 -5.08
N ASN A 95 -12.57 -17.47 -6.16
CA ASN A 95 -13.27 -16.82 -7.27
C ASN A 95 -12.54 -15.58 -7.84
N GLY A 96 -11.21 -15.63 -7.93
CA GLY A 96 -10.41 -14.49 -8.43
C GLY A 96 -10.20 -13.37 -7.41
N TYR A 97 -10.54 -13.60 -6.14
CA TYR A 97 -10.33 -12.64 -5.05
C TYR A 97 -9.36 -13.18 -3.99
N ILE A 98 -8.64 -12.26 -3.39
CA ILE A 98 -7.90 -12.43 -2.14
C ILE A 98 -8.88 -12.09 -1.03
N GLU A 99 -9.28 -13.07 -0.24
CA GLU A 99 -10.06 -12.88 0.97
C GLU A 99 -9.12 -13.02 2.17
N ALA A 100 -8.94 -11.95 2.93
CA ALA A 100 -8.03 -11.90 4.05
C ALA A 100 -8.75 -11.51 5.34
N SER A 101 -8.40 -12.17 6.46
CA SER A 101 -8.91 -11.84 7.78
C SER A 101 -7.82 -11.99 8.84
N ALA A 102 -7.87 -11.14 9.86
CA ALA A 102 -7.05 -11.23 11.06
C ALA A 102 -7.81 -10.59 12.22
N LYS A 103 -7.77 -11.21 13.39
CA LYS A 103 -8.31 -10.55 14.59
C LYS A 103 -7.47 -9.31 14.93
N ASN A 104 -6.15 -9.49 14.99
CA ASN A 104 -5.13 -8.47 15.07
C ASN A 104 -3.91 -9.01 14.35
N LEU A 105 -3.25 -8.19 13.56
CA LEU A 105 -1.95 -8.53 13.02
C LEU A 105 -0.90 -8.50 14.13
N LYS A 106 0.05 -9.40 14.09
CA LYS A 106 1.17 -9.49 15.05
C LYS A 106 2.48 -9.15 14.38
N GLY A 107 3.36 -8.50 15.11
CA GLY A 107 4.71 -8.27 14.66
C GLY A 107 5.43 -9.58 14.35
N ALA A 108 6.25 -9.56 13.31
CA ALA A 108 6.99 -10.73 12.85
C ALA A 108 8.34 -10.33 12.25
N ASP A 109 9.30 -11.26 12.23
CA ASP A 109 10.54 -11.09 11.48
C ASP A 109 10.35 -11.70 10.08
N ILE A 110 10.27 -10.84 9.07
CA ILE A 110 9.95 -11.20 7.69
C ILE A 110 11.14 -10.91 6.81
N ARG A 111 11.59 -11.91 6.07
CA ARG A 111 12.61 -11.75 5.03
C ARG A 111 11.98 -11.99 3.66
N PHE A 112 12.08 -11.02 2.77
CA PHE A 112 11.67 -11.21 1.39
C PHE A 112 12.69 -12.05 0.62
N ASP A 113 12.24 -13.04 -0.13
CA ASP A 113 13.10 -13.85 -1.01
C ASP A 113 13.66 -13.02 -2.17
N GLY A 114 12.93 -12.02 -2.61
CA GLY A 114 13.32 -11.04 -3.61
C GLY A 114 12.89 -9.64 -3.22
N VAL A 115 13.67 -8.64 -3.60
CA VAL A 115 13.33 -7.23 -3.34
C VAL A 115 12.03 -6.86 -4.04
N THR A 116 11.11 -6.27 -3.30
CA THR A 116 9.80 -5.83 -3.80
C THR A 116 9.40 -4.49 -3.22
N VAL A 117 9.19 -3.49 -4.07
CA VAL A 117 8.78 -2.14 -3.65
C VAL A 117 7.41 -2.21 -3.01
N THR A 118 6.40 -2.63 -3.77
CA THR A 118 5.01 -2.69 -3.28
C THR A 118 4.81 -3.67 -2.12
N GLY A 119 5.60 -4.74 -2.06
CA GLY A 119 5.61 -5.65 -0.91
C GLY A 119 6.12 -4.94 0.35
N THR A 120 7.21 -4.20 0.25
CA THR A 120 7.78 -3.41 1.36
C THR A 120 6.78 -2.35 1.84
N GLU A 121 6.19 -1.57 0.93
CA GLU A 121 5.20 -0.54 1.24
C GLU A 121 3.98 -1.13 1.95
N ASN A 122 3.42 -2.21 1.40
CA ASN A 122 2.21 -2.84 1.95
C ASN A 122 2.44 -3.38 3.36
N LEU A 123 3.56 -4.08 3.57
CA LEU A 123 3.90 -4.64 4.87
C LEU A 123 4.28 -3.54 5.89
N MET A 124 4.96 -2.49 5.44
CA MET A 124 5.27 -1.33 6.28
C MET A 124 3.99 -0.67 6.78
N MET A 125 3.01 -0.41 5.91
CA MET A 125 1.71 0.14 6.31
C MET A 125 0.95 -0.81 7.26
N ALA A 126 0.92 -2.11 6.96
CA ALA A 126 0.24 -3.10 7.82
C ALA A 126 0.87 -3.18 9.21
N ALA A 127 2.20 -3.18 9.29
CA ALA A 127 2.95 -3.32 10.53
C ALA A 127 2.79 -2.12 11.48
N THR A 128 2.42 -0.94 10.96
CA THR A 128 2.20 0.25 11.82
C THR A 128 1.12 0.05 12.88
N LEU A 129 0.12 -0.79 12.60
CA LEU A 129 -0.99 -1.09 13.51
C LEU A 129 -0.95 -2.54 14.04
N ALA A 130 0.11 -3.29 13.77
CA ALA A 130 0.27 -4.65 14.29
C ALA A 130 0.68 -4.65 15.77
N GLU A 131 0.29 -5.67 16.51
CA GLU A 131 0.72 -5.86 17.89
C GLU A 131 2.20 -6.25 17.96
N GLY A 132 3.02 -5.44 18.62
CA GLY A 132 4.43 -5.75 18.84
C GLY A 132 5.36 -5.15 17.79
N LYS A 133 6.50 -5.79 17.57
CA LYS A 133 7.57 -5.34 16.70
C LYS A 133 7.62 -6.17 15.42
N THR A 134 7.72 -5.51 14.27
CA THR A 134 7.97 -6.14 12.97
C THR A 134 9.36 -5.77 12.47
N THR A 135 10.10 -6.75 11.97
CA THR A 135 11.36 -6.55 11.25
C THR A 135 11.20 -7.03 9.81
N LEU A 136 11.41 -6.13 8.85
CA LEU A 136 11.44 -6.48 7.44
C LEU A 136 12.90 -6.49 6.96
N LEU A 137 13.32 -7.57 6.30
CA LEU A 137 14.67 -7.79 5.78
C LEU A 137 14.64 -7.99 4.28
N ASN A 138 15.72 -7.60 3.60
CA ASN A 138 15.85 -7.62 2.15
C ASN A 138 14.75 -6.78 1.46
N VAL A 139 14.49 -5.61 2.03
CA VAL A 139 13.46 -4.67 1.59
C VAL A 139 13.94 -3.81 0.42
N ALA A 140 13.00 -3.17 -0.24
CA ALA A 140 13.26 -2.12 -1.22
C ALA A 140 13.87 -0.88 -0.55
N LYS A 141 14.72 -0.15 -1.29
CA LYS A 141 15.49 1.02 -0.78
C LYS A 141 15.19 2.29 -1.57
N GLU A 142 14.24 2.22 -2.49
CA GLU A 142 13.83 3.33 -3.33
C GLU A 142 13.39 4.52 -2.46
N PRO A 143 13.57 5.77 -2.94
CA PRO A 143 13.20 6.97 -2.19
C PRO A 143 11.76 6.94 -1.68
N GLU A 144 10.83 6.38 -2.46
CA GLU A 144 9.42 6.26 -2.11
C GLU A 144 9.17 5.45 -0.82
N ILE A 145 10.08 4.53 -0.49
CA ILE A 145 10.03 3.77 0.78
C ILE A 145 10.35 4.68 1.97
N ALA A 146 11.34 5.55 1.81
CA ALA A 146 11.70 6.52 2.84
C ALA A 146 10.59 7.58 3.01
N ASP A 147 10.07 8.10 1.90
CA ASP A 147 8.97 9.08 1.90
C ASP A 147 7.72 8.52 2.58
N LEU A 148 7.35 7.26 2.29
CA LEU A 148 6.23 6.61 2.96
C LEU A 148 6.48 6.42 4.46
N ALA A 149 7.70 6.04 4.86
CA ALA A 149 8.07 5.92 6.27
C ALA A 149 7.99 7.26 7.00
N ASP A 150 8.45 8.35 6.37
CA ASP A 150 8.42 9.69 6.92
C ASP A 150 6.96 10.18 7.07
N MET A 151 6.12 9.94 6.07
CA MET A 151 4.69 10.22 6.16
C MET A 151 4.04 9.45 7.31
N LEU A 152 4.26 8.15 7.42
CA LEU A 152 3.70 7.31 8.48
C LEU A 152 4.22 7.74 9.87
N ASN A 153 5.51 8.08 9.99
CA ASN A 153 6.10 8.57 11.23
C ASN A 153 5.49 9.93 11.64
N SER A 154 5.23 10.82 10.68
CA SER A 154 4.52 12.08 10.95
C SER A 154 3.08 11.85 11.43
N MET A 155 2.45 10.74 11.02
CA MET A 155 1.15 10.28 11.53
C MET A 155 1.23 9.61 12.91
N GLY A 156 2.44 9.40 13.44
CA GLY A 156 2.69 8.82 14.77
C GLY A 156 3.08 7.34 14.74
N ALA A 157 3.42 6.79 13.59
CA ALA A 157 4.08 5.47 13.50
C ALA A 157 5.49 5.52 14.13
N LYS A 158 6.11 4.35 14.27
CA LYS A 158 7.47 4.20 14.78
C LYS A 158 8.23 3.27 13.83
N ILE A 159 8.77 3.87 12.77
CA ILE A 159 9.48 3.18 11.68
C ILE A 159 10.92 3.66 11.64
N ASP A 160 11.84 2.73 11.56
CA ASP A 160 13.29 2.96 11.55
C ASP A 160 13.92 2.15 10.42
N GLY A 161 14.99 2.67 9.78
CA GLY A 161 15.79 1.97 8.79
C GLY A 161 15.23 2.01 7.36
N ALA A 162 14.21 2.81 7.06
CA ALA A 162 13.77 3.03 5.68
C ALA A 162 14.93 3.55 4.80
N GLY A 163 15.04 3.07 3.56
CA GLY A 163 16.18 3.34 2.67
C GLY A 163 17.39 2.42 2.88
N SER A 164 17.37 1.55 3.91
CA SER A 164 18.36 0.48 4.11
C SER A 164 17.79 -0.89 3.70
N ASP A 165 18.52 -1.97 3.92
CA ASP A 165 18.07 -3.34 3.64
C ASP A 165 17.24 -3.95 4.77
N LYS A 166 17.04 -3.19 5.85
CA LYS A 166 16.30 -3.60 7.03
C LYS A 166 15.42 -2.46 7.54
N ILE A 167 14.14 -2.72 7.68
CA ILE A 167 13.19 -1.80 8.30
C ILE A 167 12.65 -2.42 9.59
N THR A 168 12.57 -1.63 10.63
CA THR A 168 12.00 -2.02 11.93
C THR A 168 10.78 -1.15 12.20
N ILE A 169 9.66 -1.77 12.54
CA ILE A 169 8.41 -1.08 12.83
C ILE A 169 7.91 -1.52 14.21
N GLN A 170 7.69 -0.58 15.10
CA GLN A 170 6.98 -0.81 16.34
C GLN A 170 5.52 -0.43 16.13
N GLY A 171 4.63 -1.40 16.24
CA GLY A 171 3.20 -1.15 16.07
C GLY A 171 2.66 -0.19 17.14
N VAL A 172 1.68 0.61 16.72
CA VAL A 172 0.98 1.60 17.55
C VAL A 172 -0.52 1.34 17.55
N GLU A 173 -1.21 1.81 18.57
CA GLU A 173 -2.66 1.60 18.70
C GLU A 173 -3.46 2.34 17.61
N LYS A 174 -3.00 3.55 17.23
CA LYS A 174 -3.66 4.37 16.21
C LYS A 174 -2.68 5.35 15.57
N LEU A 175 -2.97 5.70 14.33
CA LEU A 175 -2.35 6.81 13.61
C LEU A 175 -3.25 8.04 13.70
N ARG A 176 -2.65 9.22 13.52
CA ARG A 176 -3.32 10.53 13.51
C ARG A 176 -3.20 11.17 12.12
N GLY A 177 -4.01 12.19 11.85
CA GLY A 177 -3.85 13.00 10.63
C GLY A 177 -2.54 13.77 10.64
N THR A 178 -2.03 14.04 9.45
CA THR A 178 -0.81 14.84 9.23
C THR A 178 -0.96 15.71 7.99
N SER A 179 -0.08 16.69 7.85
CA SER A 179 0.19 17.39 6.59
C SER A 179 1.53 16.90 6.08
N PHE A 180 1.56 16.48 4.83
CA PHE A 180 2.76 15.92 4.21
C PHE A 180 2.84 16.39 2.75
N GLU A 181 4.02 16.85 2.34
CA GLU A 181 4.28 17.23 0.95
C GLU A 181 4.70 15.99 0.18
N ILE A 182 3.92 15.64 -0.85
CA ILE A 182 4.23 14.48 -1.69
C ILE A 182 5.39 14.85 -2.62
N PRO A 183 6.49 14.07 -2.63
CA PRO A 183 7.60 14.33 -3.52
C PRO A 183 7.22 14.12 -4.99
N ALA A 184 7.97 14.75 -5.89
CA ALA A 184 7.77 14.62 -7.33
C ALA A 184 8.06 13.19 -7.81
N ASP A 185 7.31 12.73 -8.82
CA ASP A 185 7.51 11.43 -9.44
C ASP A 185 8.79 11.43 -10.31
N ARG A 186 9.86 10.82 -9.80
CA ARG A 186 11.14 10.68 -10.51
C ARG A 186 11.04 9.80 -11.76
N ILE A 187 10.09 8.87 -11.81
CA ILE A 187 9.88 7.98 -12.97
C ILE A 187 9.22 8.76 -14.10
N GLU A 188 8.23 9.59 -13.79
CA GLU A 188 7.64 10.51 -14.76
C GLU A 188 8.68 11.50 -15.29
N ALA A 189 9.43 12.15 -14.41
CA ALA A 189 10.52 13.06 -14.79
C ALA A 189 11.55 12.38 -15.70
N GLY A 190 12.00 11.17 -15.35
CA GLY A 190 12.93 10.40 -16.16
C GLY A 190 12.37 10.03 -17.53
N THR A 191 11.09 9.75 -17.63
CA THR A 191 10.40 9.45 -18.89
C THR A 191 10.38 10.67 -19.82
N TYR A 192 10.05 11.85 -19.30
CA TYR A 192 10.09 13.10 -20.09
C TYR A 192 11.51 13.48 -20.49
N LEU A 193 12.51 13.30 -19.59
CA LEU A 193 13.91 13.53 -19.94
C LEU A 193 14.40 12.60 -21.06
N ALA A 194 14.04 11.33 -21.01
CA ALA A 194 14.35 10.36 -22.05
C ALA A 194 13.67 10.75 -23.38
N ALA A 195 12.41 11.16 -23.36
CA ALA A 195 11.72 11.65 -24.55
C ALA A 195 12.42 12.87 -25.16
N ALA A 196 12.79 13.85 -24.34
CA ALA A 196 13.52 15.05 -24.82
C ALA A 196 14.92 14.73 -25.38
N ALA A 197 15.57 13.67 -24.91
CA ALA A 197 16.89 13.27 -25.39
C ALA A 197 16.87 12.55 -26.76
N VAL A 198 15.73 11.99 -27.17
CA VAL A 198 15.59 11.22 -28.42
C VAL A 198 14.82 11.97 -29.50
N THR A 199 14.29 13.16 -29.22
CA THR A 199 13.63 14.09 -30.18
C THR A 199 14.49 15.28 -30.49
#